data_2df991e8d15130a21bad3da1c829cbea
#
_entry.id   2df991e8d15130a21bad3da1c829cbea
#
_cell.length_a   1.000
_cell.length_b   1.000
_cell.length_c   1.000
_cell.angle_alpha   90.00
_cell.angle_beta   90.00
_cell.angle_gamma   90.00
#
_symmetry.space_group_name_H-M   'P 1'
#
loop_
_entity.id
_entity.type
_entity.pdbx_description
1 polymer ?
#
loop_
_entity_poly.entity_id
_entity_poly.type
_entity_poly.pdbx_seq_one_letter_code
_entity_poly.pdbx_strand_id
1 'polypeptide(L)'
;MIFVVKKILDFLVFIFTKEKLLLYSKQTKKIDCLIISHLINTNHLIEKNDFYFGSLQSRLSTYKLSSLIALRNFTGKNLRTLSKLPFDKKHYKVVLSSFFKINVEIKIILLFLNEFFRIKILKNKYDKNFSLLKKIGKIKYLKSIFSNIRISEQVIFLIKLHKPKYLFFTYEGHAWERIVIKKVKEFFPKIIIIAYQFSIVTKYHHSMFRPLNKIYNPDIIMTSGSITADLFKRKKLDKTSKILIYGSDKFTSKAHYNLPEKSILILPEGFCNETNILFNFCILASTYLPDFKFYFRLHPLIKKNDFIKKNCIQKIPDNLIISNNTLEKDFENSKYAIYRGSATIIEAVNFGLIPIYYSQKNEISFNPLFKFEKKPFKIQNIKDLNNTLKINFKHEKLRKIRGYCRSFFQQPNSGIIKSLFKKK
;
A
#
# COMPACT_ATOMS: atom_id res chain seq x y z
N MET A 1 -27.34 12.71 -5.94
CA MET A 1 -28.32 12.88 -4.84
C MET A 1 -28.34 11.67 -3.90
N ILE A 2 -28.61 10.46 -4.36
CA ILE A 2 -28.69 9.21 -3.52
C ILE A 2 -27.46 9.01 -2.62
N PHE A 3 -26.23 9.25 -3.10
CA PHE A 3 -25.02 9.11 -2.29
C PHE A 3 -24.96 10.11 -1.12
N VAL A 4 -25.36 11.36 -1.34
CA VAL A 4 -25.35 12.40 -0.28
C VAL A 4 -26.43 12.06 0.75
N VAL A 5 -27.64 11.68 0.31
CA VAL A 5 -28.72 11.24 1.19
C VAL A 5 -28.29 10.06 2.06
N LYS A 6 -27.67 9.03 1.46
CA LYS A 6 -27.13 7.90 2.23
C LYS A 6 -26.10 8.35 3.26
N LYS A 7 -25.21 9.29 2.93
CA LYS A 7 -24.21 9.81 3.88
C LYS A 7 -24.83 10.63 5.01
N ILE A 8 -25.89 11.35 4.73
CA ILE A 8 -26.67 12.04 5.78
C ILE A 8 -27.33 11.03 6.70
N LEU A 9 -27.97 9.98 6.17
CA LEU A 9 -28.57 8.92 6.96
C LEU A 9 -27.52 8.17 7.81
N ASP A 10 -26.40 7.76 7.21
CA ASP A 10 -25.28 7.14 7.95
C ASP A 10 -24.79 8.05 9.08
N PHE A 11 -24.79 9.38 8.86
CA PHE A 11 -24.37 10.36 9.85
C PHE A 11 -25.41 10.56 10.98
N LEU A 12 -26.70 10.57 10.64
CA LEU A 12 -27.76 10.60 11.65
C LEU A 12 -27.69 9.37 12.56
N VAL A 13 -27.53 8.17 11.99
CA VAL A 13 -27.29 6.94 12.76
C VAL A 13 -26.07 7.09 13.68
N PHE A 14 -24.97 7.66 13.20
CA PHE A 14 -23.78 7.91 14.00
C PHE A 14 -24.06 8.84 15.20
N ILE A 15 -24.83 9.91 15.01
CA ILE A 15 -25.22 10.84 16.11
C ILE A 15 -26.06 10.09 17.17
N PHE A 16 -27.05 9.32 16.74
CA PHE A 16 -27.92 8.57 17.65
C PHE A 16 -27.18 7.46 18.40
N THR A 17 -26.16 6.87 17.79
CA THR A 17 -25.36 5.79 18.43
C THR A 17 -24.30 6.32 19.39
N LYS A 18 -24.11 7.64 19.51
CA LYS A 18 -23.06 8.28 20.35
C LYS A 18 -21.67 7.66 20.15
N GLU A 19 -21.31 7.31 18.93
CA GLU A 19 -20.02 6.71 18.63
C GLU A 19 -18.87 7.68 18.96
N LYS A 20 -17.75 7.10 19.45
CA LYS A 20 -16.51 7.88 19.66
C LYS A 20 -15.93 8.34 18.34
N LEU A 21 -15.45 9.57 18.27
CA LEU A 21 -14.74 10.11 17.09
C LEU A 21 -13.35 9.52 16.92
N LEU A 22 -12.72 9.16 18.02
CA LEU A 22 -11.38 8.63 18.09
C LEU A 22 -11.34 7.49 19.10
N LEU A 23 -10.68 6.40 18.74
CA LEU A 23 -10.44 5.27 19.63
C LEU A 23 -8.94 5.19 19.90
N TYR A 24 -8.52 5.51 21.11
CA TYR A 24 -7.12 5.50 21.54
C TYR A 24 -6.75 4.20 22.23
N SER A 25 -5.54 3.69 21.95
CA SER A 25 -4.89 2.65 22.76
C SER A 25 -4.50 3.20 24.15
N LYS A 26 -4.01 4.43 24.18
CA LYS A 26 -3.64 5.21 25.36
C LYS A 26 -3.74 6.69 25.02
N GLN A 27 -4.30 7.50 25.91
CA GLN A 27 -4.37 8.95 25.69
C GLN A 27 -2.99 9.61 25.86
N THR A 28 -2.68 10.55 24.94
CA THR A 28 -1.54 11.44 25.03
C THR A 28 -1.94 12.84 24.56
N LYS A 29 -1.46 13.88 25.25
CA LYS A 29 -1.83 15.26 24.91
C LYS A 29 -0.87 15.88 23.89
N LYS A 30 0.44 15.69 24.05
CA LYS A 30 1.47 16.29 23.19
C LYS A 30 2.38 15.22 22.63
N ILE A 31 2.71 15.32 21.35
CA ILE A 31 3.58 14.39 20.64
C ILE A 31 4.56 15.16 19.76
N ASP A 32 5.73 14.59 19.50
CA ASP A 32 6.67 15.14 18.54
C ASP A 32 6.33 14.71 17.10
N CYS A 33 5.89 13.46 16.92
CA CYS A 33 5.64 12.85 15.61
C CYS A 33 4.20 12.33 15.50
N LEU A 34 3.45 12.81 14.52
CA LEU A 34 2.17 12.24 14.10
C LEU A 34 2.38 11.38 12.87
N ILE A 35 2.01 10.11 12.93
CA ILE A 35 2.18 9.13 11.84
C ILE A 35 0.81 8.71 11.34
N ILE A 36 0.49 9.00 10.07
CA ILE A 36 -0.78 8.59 9.45
C ILE A 36 -0.55 7.27 8.71
N SER A 37 -1.22 6.22 9.17
CA SER A 37 -1.17 4.88 8.61
C SER A 37 -2.57 4.33 8.33
N HIS A 38 -2.69 3.03 8.04
CA HIS A 38 -3.95 2.41 7.64
C HIS A 38 -4.22 1.14 8.44
N LEU A 39 -5.45 1.01 8.96
CA LEU A 39 -5.96 -0.20 9.58
C LEU A 39 -6.69 -1.03 8.52
N ILE A 40 -6.00 -1.99 7.90
CA ILE A 40 -6.56 -2.87 6.86
C ILE A 40 -7.15 -4.12 7.52
N ASN A 41 -6.48 -4.62 8.57
CA ASN A 41 -6.86 -5.81 9.33
C ASN A 41 -6.90 -5.46 10.82
N THR A 42 -7.83 -6.07 11.55
CA THR A 42 -7.96 -5.86 13.01
C THR A 42 -6.73 -6.30 13.79
N ASN A 43 -5.94 -7.27 13.29
CA ASN A 43 -4.69 -7.70 13.91
C ASN A 43 -3.67 -6.55 14.04
N HIS A 44 -3.69 -5.54 13.15
CA HIS A 44 -2.81 -4.37 13.26
C HIS A 44 -3.04 -3.54 14.54
N LEU A 45 -4.15 -3.76 15.27
CA LEU A 45 -4.40 -3.11 16.55
C LEU A 45 -3.46 -3.64 17.65
N ILE A 46 -3.16 -4.94 17.62
CA ILE A 46 -2.33 -5.64 18.63
C ILE A 46 -0.87 -5.74 18.22
N GLU A 47 -0.56 -5.65 16.93
CA GLU A 47 0.81 -5.72 16.43
C GLU A 47 1.66 -4.56 16.96
N LYS A 48 2.87 -4.88 17.42
CA LYS A 48 3.84 -3.88 17.90
C LYS A 48 4.28 -2.94 16.79
N ASN A 49 4.55 -3.48 15.61
CA ASN A 49 5.03 -2.74 14.46
C ASN A 49 3.84 -2.33 13.57
N ASP A 50 3.94 -1.16 12.96
CA ASP A 50 2.95 -0.74 11.96
C ASP A 50 3.16 -1.52 10.65
N PHE A 51 2.08 -1.89 9.99
CA PHE A 51 2.15 -2.67 8.75
C PHE A 51 2.95 -1.97 7.62
N TYR A 52 2.87 -0.65 7.54
CA TYR A 52 3.54 0.15 6.51
C TYR A 52 4.88 0.71 6.96
N PHE A 53 4.94 1.24 8.17
CA PHE A 53 6.13 1.90 8.72
C PHE A 53 7.07 0.95 9.48
N GLY A 54 6.63 -0.31 9.67
CA GLY A 54 7.41 -1.29 10.42
C GLY A 54 7.75 -0.78 11.82
N SER A 55 9.02 -0.88 12.20
CA SER A 55 9.56 -0.50 13.52
C SER A 55 9.81 1.00 13.69
N LEU A 56 9.35 1.88 12.78
CA LEU A 56 9.63 3.32 12.83
C LEU A 56 9.31 3.94 14.20
N GLN A 57 8.14 3.62 14.78
CA GLN A 57 7.74 4.16 16.07
C GLN A 57 8.72 3.78 17.20
N SER A 58 9.15 2.53 17.23
CA SER A 58 10.16 2.06 18.18
C SER A 58 11.52 2.77 17.97
N ARG A 59 11.91 3.01 16.71
CA ARG A 59 13.15 3.74 16.37
C ARG A 59 13.06 5.22 16.76
N LEU A 60 11.92 5.87 16.59
CA LEU A 60 11.71 7.25 17.07
C LEU A 60 11.88 7.33 18.59
N SER A 61 11.36 6.34 19.33
CA SER A 61 11.48 6.33 20.79
C SER A 61 12.92 6.20 21.30
N THR A 62 13.83 5.54 20.55
CA THR A 62 15.27 5.50 20.89
C THR A 62 15.93 6.89 20.87
N TYR A 63 15.33 7.82 20.10
CA TYR A 63 15.75 9.24 20.07
C TYR A 63 14.91 10.15 20.98
N LYS A 64 14.19 9.56 21.95
CA LYS A 64 13.31 10.27 22.90
C LYS A 64 12.22 11.10 22.24
N LEU A 65 11.79 10.70 21.03
CA LEU A 65 10.68 11.33 20.32
C LEU A 65 9.37 10.60 20.61
N SER A 66 8.43 11.33 21.15
CA SER A 66 7.06 10.83 21.35
C SER A 66 6.32 10.75 20.02
N SER A 67 5.64 9.63 19.75
CA SER A 67 4.93 9.42 18.48
C SER A 67 3.54 8.82 18.68
N LEU A 68 2.60 9.22 17.83
CA LEU A 68 1.24 8.69 17.75
C LEU A 68 0.98 8.18 16.33
N ILE A 69 0.55 6.93 16.19
CA ILE A 69 0.08 6.37 14.93
C ILE A 69 -1.43 6.56 14.83
N ALA A 70 -1.87 7.33 13.84
CA ALA A 70 -3.27 7.53 13.49
C ALA A 70 -3.66 6.60 12.33
N LEU A 71 -4.54 5.66 12.63
CA LEU A 71 -4.96 4.60 11.74
C LEU A 71 -6.26 4.97 11.02
N ARG A 72 -6.20 5.15 9.70
CA ARG A 72 -7.39 5.23 8.85
C ARG A 72 -8.06 3.86 8.81
N ASN A 73 -9.33 3.81 9.16
CA ASN A 73 -10.04 2.55 9.24
C ASN A 73 -10.56 2.08 7.88
N PHE A 74 -10.03 0.96 7.39
CA PHE A 74 -10.46 0.24 6.18
C PHE A 74 -11.05 -1.14 6.48
N THR A 75 -11.23 -1.52 7.76
CA THR A 75 -11.76 -2.84 8.13
C THR A 75 -13.25 -3.00 7.86
N GLY A 76 -13.97 -1.92 7.57
CA GLY A 76 -15.43 -1.91 7.48
C GLY A 76 -16.15 -1.98 8.83
N LYS A 77 -15.44 -2.21 9.94
CA LYS A 77 -16.01 -2.24 11.31
C LYS A 77 -16.07 -0.82 11.88
N ASN A 78 -17.11 -0.52 12.65
CA ASN A 78 -17.23 0.75 13.37
C ASN A 78 -16.34 0.78 14.62
N LEU A 79 -16.11 1.97 15.22
CA LEU A 79 -15.25 2.09 16.37
C LEU A 79 -15.79 1.39 17.64
N ARG A 80 -17.10 1.26 17.77
CA ARG A 80 -17.71 0.50 18.86
C ARG A 80 -17.34 -0.97 18.80
N THR A 81 -17.34 -1.56 17.61
CA THR A 81 -16.89 -2.95 17.39
C THR A 81 -15.39 -3.07 17.65
N LEU A 82 -14.58 -2.12 17.13
CA LEU A 82 -13.13 -2.13 17.31
C LEU A 82 -12.72 -1.93 18.77
N SER A 83 -13.47 -1.17 19.58
CA SER A 83 -13.16 -0.94 21.00
C SER A 83 -13.27 -2.19 21.87
N LYS A 84 -13.97 -3.23 21.38
CA LYS A 84 -14.07 -4.53 22.06
C LYS A 84 -12.88 -5.44 21.78
N LEU A 85 -12.01 -5.06 20.84
CA LEU A 85 -10.84 -5.84 20.47
C LEU A 85 -9.63 -5.40 21.32
N PRO A 86 -8.66 -6.31 21.54
CA PRO A 86 -7.43 -5.96 22.22
C PRO A 86 -6.63 -4.93 21.42
N PHE A 87 -5.96 -4.02 22.14
CA PHE A 87 -5.06 -3.02 21.60
C PHE A 87 -3.64 -3.22 22.14
N ASP A 88 -2.65 -2.89 21.33
CA ASP A 88 -1.28 -2.72 21.82
C ASP A 88 -1.21 -1.57 22.83
N LYS A 89 -0.91 -1.88 24.11
CA LYS A 89 -0.82 -0.91 25.19
C LYS A 89 0.54 -0.21 25.25
N LYS A 90 1.53 -0.70 24.51
CA LYS A 90 2.91 -0.18 24.53
C LYS A 90 3.09 1.04 23.66
N HIS A 91 2.46 1.07 22.50
CA HIS A 91 2.57 2.14 21.51
C HIS A 91 1.29 2.98 21.46
N TYR A 92 1.46 4.29 21.28
CA TYR A 92 0.32 5.20 21.12
C TYR A 92 -0.28 5.03 19.75
N LYS A 93 -1.50 4.51 19.68
CA LYS A 93 -2.30 4.36 18.47
C LYS A 93 -3.65 5.03 18.64
N VAL A 94 -4.19 5.59 17.56
CA VAL A 94 -5.56 6.10 17.49
C VAL A 94 -6.21 5.64 16.20
N VAL A 95 -7.42 5.08 16.28
CA VAL A 95 -8.23 4.74 15.11
C VAL A 95 -9.19 5.89 14.85
N LEU A 96 -9.23 6.32 13.57
CA LEU A 96 -10.07 7.42 13.11
C LEU A 96 -11.48 6.90 12.80
N SER A 97 -12.50 7.61 13.27
CA SER A 97 -13.90 7.33 12.93
C SER A 97 -14.20 7.60 11.44
N SER A 98 -15.29 7.04 10.97
CA SER A 98 -15.87 7.39 9.67
C SER A 98 -16.53 8.76 9.65
N PHE A 99 -16.75 9.39 10.82
CA PHE A 99 -17.49 10.65 10.99
C PHE A 99 -16.80 11.60 11.94
N PHE A 100 -17.24 12.87 11.93
CA PHE A 100 -16.82 13.96 12.80
C PHE A 100 -17.98 14.52 13.62
N LYS A 101 -17.68 15.57 14.39
CA LYS A 101 -18.70 16.44 14.99
C LYS A 101 -19.52 17.12 13.90
N ILE A 102 -20.78 17.43 14.21
CA ILE A 102 -21.78 17.94 13.23
C ILE A 102 -21.28 19.16 12.44
N ASN A 103 -20.66 20.11 13.12
CA ASN A 103 -20.11 21.33 12.48
C ASN A 103 -19.03 21.02 11.43
N VAL A 104 -18.20 20.01 11.67
CA VAL A 104 -17.14 19.57 10.72
C VAL A 104 -17.78 18.79 9.57
N GLU A 105 -18.79 17.96 9.82
CA GLU A 105 -19.52 17.25 8.75
C GLU A 105 -20.22 18.23 7.82
N ILE A 106 -20.87 19.27 8.34
CA ILE A 106 -21.46 20.34 7.53
C ILE A 106 -20.38 21.00 6.67
N LYS A 107 -19.23 21.36 7.26
CA LYS A 107 -18.11 21.92 6.50
C LYS A 107 -17.62 20.97 5.39
N ILE A 108 -17.50 19.67 5.67
CA ILE A 108 -17.08 18.67 4.67
C ILE A 108 -18.09 18.60 3.52
N ILE A 109 -19.40 18.64 3.83
CA ILE A 109 -20.46 18.66 2.82
C ILE A 109 -20.37 19.92 1.97
N LEU A 110 -20.22 21.09 2.57
CA LEU A 110 -20.08 22.37 1.84
C LEU A 110 -18.85 22.37 0.93
N LEU A 111 -17.69 21.90 1.42
CA LEU A 111 -16.48 21.76 0.61
C LEU A 111 -16.69 20.78 -0.54
N PHE A 112 -17.39 19.68 -0.31
CA PHE A 112 -17.71 18.70 -1.35
C PHE A 112 -18.63 19.31 -2.41
N LEU A 113 -19.68 20.05 -2.01
CA LEU A 113 -20.60 20.71 -2.94
C LEU A 113 -19.87 21.76 -3.77
N ASN A 114 -19.01 22.56 -3.14
CA ASN A 114 -18.19 23.54 -3.86
C ASN A 114 -17.31 22.88 -4.94
N GLU A 115 -16.59 21.81 -4.60
CA GLU A 115 -15.78 21.07 -5.57
C GLU A 115 -16.65 20.39 -6.65
N PHE A 116 -17.83 19.89 -6.30
CA PHE A 116 -18.76 19.31 -7.27
C PHE A 116 -19.23 20.35 -8.30
N PHE A 117 -19.63 21.56 -7.86
CA PHE A 117 -20.02 22.63 -8.76
C PHE A 117 -18.84 23.14 -9.60
N ARG A 118 -17.66 23.29 -8.99
CA ARG A 118 -16.43 23.67 -9.72
C ARG A 118 -16.12 22.67 -10.84
N ILE A 119 -16.23 21.38 -10.59
CA ILE A 119 -15.99 20.33 -11.59
C ILE A 119 -17.07 20.42 -12.70
N LYS A 120 -18.33 20.68 -12.34
CA LYS A 120 -19.41 20.83 -13.31
C LYS A 120 -19.20 22.04 -14.24
N ILE A 121 -18.74 23.17 -13.69
CA ILE A 121 -18.40 24.37 -14.46
C ILE A 121 -17.21 24.08 -15.42
N LEU A 122 -16.16 23.47 -14.92
CA LEU A 122 -15.00 23.09 -15.72
C LEU A 122 -15.37 22.12 -16.84
N LYS A 123 -16.26 21.16 -16.56
CA LYS A 123 -16.77 20.22 -17.56
C LYS A 123 -17.44 20.96 -18.70
N ASN A 124 -18.34 21.91 -18.40
CA ASN A 124 -19.05 22.67 -19.42
C ASN A 124 -18.11 23.54 -20.25
N LYS A 125 -17.05 24.09 -19.64
CA LYS A 125 -16.04 24.93 -20.31
C LYS A 125 -15.11 24.13 -21.25
N TYR A 126 -14.81 22.87 -20.93
CA TYR A 126 -13.79 22.06 -21.63
C TYR A 126 -14.34 20.76 -22.26
N ASP A 127 -15.65 20.64 -22.49
CA ASP A 127 -16.32 19.37 -22.86
C ASP A 127 -15.90 18.81 -24.23
N LYS A 128 -15.35 19.63 -25.13
CA LYS A 128 -14.95 19.17 -26.48
C LYS A 128 -13.69 18.28 -26.50
N ASN A 129 -12.82 18.34 -25.47
CA ASN A 129 -11.50 17.68 -25.51
C ASN A 129 -11.14 16.79 -24.30
N PHE A 130 -12.05 16.59 -23.31
CA PHE A 130 -11.69 15.92 -22.08
C PHE A 130 -12.59 14.71 -21.73
N SER A 131 -12.27 13.53 -22.29
CA SER A 131 -12.90 12.26 -21.89
C SER A 131 -12.77 11.96 -20.38
N LEU A 132 -11.75 12.54 -19.71
CA LEU A 132 -11.52 12.42 -18.28
C LEU A 132 -12.61 13.12 -17.45
N LEU A 133 -13.05 14.33 -17.85
CA LEU A 133 -14.09 15.09 -17.15
C LEU A 133 -15.48 14.41 -17.24
N LYS A 134 -15.76 13.71 -18.36
CA LYS A 134 -16.99 12.88 -18.49
C LYS A 134 -17.02 11.74 -17.47
N LYS A 135 -15.85 11.23 -17.04
CA LYS A 135 -15.73 10.15 -16.04
C LYS A 135 -15.84 10.67 -14.60
N ILE A 136 -15.47 11.92 -14.32
CA ILE A 136 -15.44 12.49 -12.96
C ILE A 136 -16.83 12.61 -12.33
N GLY A 137 -17.89 12.81 -13.13
CA GLY A 137 -19.28 12.86 -12.66
C GLY A 137 -19.87 11.53 -12.18
N LYS A 138 -19.18 10.41 -12.33
CA LYS A 138 -19.67 9.11 -11.84
C LYS A 138 -19.60 9.05 -10.32
N ILE A 139 -20.61 8.40 -9.69
CA ILE A 139 -20.73 8.22 -8.23
C ILE A 139 -19.43 7.74 -7.57
N LYS A 140 -18.66 6.90 -8.25
CA LYS A 140 -17.37 6.38 -7.78
C LYS A 140 -16.36 7.50 -7.46
N TYR A 141 -16.27 8.51 -8.31
CA TYR A 141 -15.34 9.64 -8.11
C TYR A 141 -15.82 10.61 -7.05
N LEU A 142 -17.14 10.81 -6.94
CA LEU A 142 -17.73 11.64 -5.89
C LEU A 142 -17.42 11.07 -4.49
N LYS A 143 -17.54 9.74 -4.33
CA LYS A 143 -17.11 9.06 -3.09
C LYS A 143 -15.67 9.31 -2.74
N SER A 144 -14.77 9.25 -3.76
CA SER A 144 -13.35 9.50 -3.57
C SER A 144 -13.06 10.93 -3.14
N ILE A 145 -13.69 11.94 -3.77
CA ILE A 145 -13.55 13.36 -3.40
C ILE A 145 -13.95 13.57 -1.94
N PHE A 146 -15.12 13.07 -1.56
CA PHE A 146 -15.62 13.19 -0.19
C PHE A 146 -14.67 12.54 0.83
N SER A 147 -14.15 11.34 0.54
CA SER A 147 -13.19 10.65 1.39
C SER A 147 -11.87 11.43 1.53
N ASN A 148 -11.38 12.02 0.44
CA ASN A 148 -10.13 12.80 0.45
C ASN A 148 -10.27 14.10 1.27
N ILE A 149 -11.41 14.77 1.18
CA ILE A 149 -11.71 15.95 2.00
C ILE A 149 -11.75 15.54 3.48
N ARG A 150 -12.48 14.47 3.80
CA ARG A 150 -12.63 13.99 5.17
C ARG A 150 -11.30 13.67 5.82
N ILE A 151 -10.46 12.87 5.18
CA ILE A 151 -9.15 12.52 5.78
C ILE A 151 -8.28 13.76 5.99
N SER A 152 -8.34 14.74 5.09
CA SER A 152 -7.59 15.97 5.29
C SER A 152 -8.06 16.74 6.53
N GLU A 153 -9.37 16.85 6.78
CA GLU A 153 -9.90 17.47 8.00
C GLU A 153 -9.53 16.66 9.26
N GLN A 154 -9.50 15.31 9.19
CA GLN A 154 -9.08 14.47 10.29
C GLN A 154 -7.62 14.69 10.67
N VAL A 155 -6.73 14.79 9.69
CA VAL A 155 -5.31 15.07 9.95
C VAL A 155 -5.13 16.46 10.55
N ILE A 156 -5.82 17.49 10.03
CA ILE A 156 -5.78 18.85 10.57
C ILE A 156 -6.31 18.89 12.02
N PHE A 157 -7.38 18.14 12.30
CA PHE A 157 -7.91 18.00 13.66
C PHE A 157 -6.88 17.40 14.62
N LEU A 158 -6.21 16.31 14.23
CA LEU A 158 -5.17 15.69 15.05
C LEU A 158 -3.97 16.62 15.26
N ILE A 159 -3.57 17.37 14.23
CA ILE A 159 -2.50 18.36 14.36
C ILE A 159 -2.85 19.44 15.37
N LYS A 160 -4.07 19.98 15.33
CA LYS A 160 -4.54 20.97 16.33
C LYS A 160 -4.57 20.40 17.74
N LEU A 161 -4.98 19.14 17.89
CA LEU A 161 -5.10 18.46 19.17
C LEU A 161 -3.74 18.14 19.79
N HIS A 162 -2.81 17.60 19.01
CA HIS A 162 -1.54 17.04 19.49
C HIS A 162 -0.32 17.92 19.24
N LYS A 163 -0.43 18.94 18.39
CA LYS A 163 0.62 19.92 18.06
C LYS A 163 1.99 19.28 17.74
N PRO A 164 2.04 18.31 16.77
CA PRO A 164 3.28 17.64 16.40
C PRO A 164 4.25 18.60 15.71
N LYS A 165 5.55 18.30 15.82
CA LYS A 165 6.60 18.97 15.03
C LYS A 165 6.79 18.31 13.66
N TYR A 166 6.51 17.01 13.57
CA TYR A 166 6.73 16.18 12.39
C TYR A 166 5.45 15.43 12.03
N LEU A 167 5.10 15.47 10.76
CA LEU A 167 3.99 14.70 10.19
C LEU A 167 4.53 13.65 9.25
N PHE A 168 4.31 12.37 9.56
CA PHE A 168 4.61 11.24 8.69
C PHE A 168 3.34 10.70 8.07
N PHE A 169 3.40 10.25 6.83
CA PHE A 169 2.33 9.46 6.20
C PHE A 169 2.89 8.56 5.09
N THR A 170 2.14 7.51 4.76
CA THR A 170 2.41 6.67 3.58
C THR A 170 2.31 7.50 2.30
N TYR A 171 3.16 7.23 1.31
CA TYR A 171 3.22 8.05 0.11
C TYR A 171 3.19 7.23 -1.18
N GLU A 172 2.10 7.38 -1.93
CA GLU A 172 1.88 6.81 -3.26
C GLU A 172 1.39 7.86 -4.27
N GLY A 173 1.37 9.13 -3.87
CA GLY A 173 0.92 10.24 -4.70
C GLY A 173 -0.61 10.36 -4.80
N HIS A 174 -1.34 9.80 -3.83
CA HIS A 174 -2.78 9.87 -3.75
C HIS A 174 -3.29 11.31 -3.53
N ALA A 175 -4.51 11.59 -3.98
CA ALA A 175 -5.10 12.91 -3.87
C ALA A 175 -5.22 13.38 -2.40
N TRP A 176 -5.57 12.50 -1.46
CA TRP A 176 -5.67 12.85 -0.05
C TRP A 176 -4.31 13.30 0.54
N GLU A 177 -3.20 12.66 0.14
CA GLU A 177 -1.85 13.03 0.57
C GLU A 177 -1.51 14.45 0.12
N ARG A 178 -1.81 14.77 -1.14
CA ARG A 178 -1.58 16.09 -1.73
C ARG A 178 -2.41 17.17 -1.05
N ILE A 179 -3.68 16.89 -0.73
CA ILE A 179 -4.56 17.83 -0.01
C ILE A 179 -4.05 18.07 1.41
N VAL A 180 -3.63 17.01 2.11
CA VAL A 180 -3.06 17.12 3.46
C VAL A 180 -1.79 17.98 3.42
N ILE A 181 -0.85 17.70 2.51
CA ILE A 181 0.39 18.47 2.37
C ILE A 181 0.07 19.96 2.17
N LYS A 182 -0.79 20.28 1.20
CA LYS A 182 -1.18 21.67 0.94
C LYS A 182 -1.71 22.34 2.19
N LYS A 183 -2.72 21.76 2.84
CA LYS A 183 -3.33 22.34 4.05
C LYS A 183 -2.34 22.49 5.20
N VAL A 184 -1.46 21.52 5.40
CA VAL A 184 -0.46 21.62 6.48
C VAL A 184 0.54 22.74 6.17
N LYS A 185 1.00 22.89 4.94
CA LYS A 185 1.89 23.99 4.57
C LYS A 185 1.23 25.37 4.70
N GLU A 186 -0.06 25.47 4.40
CA GLU A 186 -0.82 26.71 4.50
C GLU A 186 -1.11 27.10 5.97
N PHE A 187 -1.55 26.15 6.80
CA PHE A 187 -2.02 26.47 8.13
C PHE A 187 -1.01 26.19 9.26
N PHE A 188 -0.01 25.35 9.01
CA PHE A 188 1.00 24.91 9.98
C PHE A 188 2.41 24.86 9.36
N PRO A 189 2.93 25.97 8.84
CA PRO A 189 4.18 26.00 8.05
C PRO A 189 5.43 25.55 8.81
N LYS A 190 5.37 25.47 10.16
CA LYS A 190 6.48 24.99 11.00
C LYS A 190 6.54 23.46 11.11
N ILE A 191 5.52 22.74 10.66
CA ILE A 191 5.49 21.27 10.68
C ILE A 191 6.30 20.75 9.51
N ILE A 192 7.28 19.90 9.78
CA ILE A 192 8.05 19.22 8.76
C ILE A 192 7.26 17.98 8.27
N ILE A 193 6.98 17.94 6.99
CA ILE A 193 6.18 16.88 6.36
C ILE A 193 7.12 15.83 5.77
N ILE A 194 7.02 14.59 6.27
CA ILE A 194 7.84 13.46 5.89
C ILE A 194 6.94 12.37 5.28
N ALA A 195 7.10 12.12 4.00
CA ALA A 195 6.35 11.11 3.27
C ALA A 195 7.18 9.83 3.13
N TYR A 196 6.63 8.67 3.50
CA TYR A 196 7.31 7.39 3.38
C TYR A 196 6.75 6.59 2.20
N GLN A 197 7.59 6.41 1.20
CA GLN A 197 7.29 5.57 0.06
C GLN A 197 7.71 4.13 0.39
N PHE A 198 6.75 3.31 0.73
CA PHE A 198 6.90 1.94 1.23
C PHE A 198 6.62 0.87 0.16
N SER A 199 5.88 1.23 -0.89
CA SER A 199 5.39 0.31 -1.91
C SER A 199 6.44 0.07 -3.01
N ILE A 200 6.26 -1.04 -3.73
CA ILE A 200 7.01 -1.26 -4.96
C ILE A 200 6.61 -0.24 -6.03
N VAL A 201 7.50 -0.04 -6.99
CA VAL A 201 7.24 0.78 -8.17
C VAL A 201 7.32 -0.07 -9.43
N THR A 202 6.52 0.27 -10.42
CA THR A 202 6.49 -0.37 -11.72
C THR A 202 6.93 0.62 -12.81
N LYS A 203 7.21 0.13 -14.01
CA LYS A 203 7.67 0.94 -15.14
C LYS A 203 6.72 2.13 -15.45
N TYR A 204 5.43 1.91 -15.31
CA TYR A 204 4.38 2.88 -15.66
C TYR A 204 3.75 3.55 -14.44
N HIS A 205 4.34 3.38 -13.25
CA HIS A 205 3.85 4.07 -12.06
C HIS A 205 3.97 5.59 -12.25
N HIS A 206 2.88 6.31 -12.02
CA HIS A 206 2.77 7.70 -12.40
C HIS A 206 2.44 8.63 -11.22
N SER A 207 1.49 8.28 -10.36
CA SER A 207 0.90 9.21 -9.38
C SER A 207 1.91 9.86 -8.45
N MET A 208 2.80 9.06 -7.84
CA MET A 208 3.81 9.57 -6.90
C MET A 208 4.94 10.35 -7.58
N PHE A 209 5.21 10.05 -8.86
CA PHE A 209 6.28 10.71 -9.63
C PHE A 209 5.82 11.96 -10.39
N ARG A 210 4.55 12.32 -10.26
CA ARG A 210 3.99 13.50 -10.94
C ARG A 210 4.58 14.78 -10.37
N PRO A 211 5.26 15.61 -11.17
CA PRO A 211 5.75 16.90 -10.73
C PRO A 211 4.57 17.85 -10.52
N LEU A 212 4.35 18.25 -9.28
CA LEU A 212 3.36 19.27 -8.91
C LEU A 212 4.07 20.46 -8.29
N ASN A 213 3.36 21.57 -8.15
CA ASN A 213 3.86 22.74 -7.43
C ASN A 213 4.33 22.32 -6.02
N LYS A 214 5.40 22.98 -5.51
CA LYS A 214 6.04 22.69 -4.22
C LYS A 214 5.06 22.61 -3.06
N ILE A 215 3.96 23.36 -3.10
CA ILE A 215 2.92 23.36 -2.07
C ILE A 215 2.22 22.00 -1.90
N TYR A 216 2.22 21.14 -2.95
CA TYR A 216 1.63 19.80 -2.93
C TYR A 216 2.64 18.68 -2.68
N ASN A 217 3.94 18.99 -2.56
CA ASN A 217 4.98 18.00 -2.34
C ASN A 217 5.44 18.03 -0.87
N PRO A 218 5.76 16.88 -0.25
CA PRO A 218 6.28 16.84 1.12
C PRO A 218 7.66 17.53 1.19
N ASP A 219 8.12 17.89 2.37
CA ASP A 219 9.45 18.45 2.55
C ASP A 219 10.52 17.38 2.38
N ILE A 220 10.21 16.15 2.84
CA ILE A 220 11.11 15.00 2.78
C ILE A 220 10.35 13.79 2.26
N ILE A 221 10.96 13.06 1.31
CA ILE A 221 10.51 11.76 0.86
C ILE A 221 11.51 10.72 1.37
N MET A 222 11.07 9.86 2.27
CA MET A 222 11.80 8.67 2.70
C MET A 222 11.42 7.51 1.79
N THR A 223 12.39 6.78 1.24
CA THR A 223 12.15 5.62 0.37
C THR A 223 12.57 4.32 1.03
N SER A 224 11.90 3.23 0.66
CA SER A 224 12.24 1.87 1.10
C SER A 224 13.58 1.37 0.52
N GLY A 225 14.06 1.98 -0.57
CA GLY A 225 15.32 1.61 -1.20
C GLY A 225 15.74 2.57 -2.31
N SER A 226 16.93 2.32 -2.87
CA SER A 226 17.56 3.17 -3.88
C SER A 226 16.82 3.16 -5.21
N ILE A 227 16.17 2.05 -5.60
CA ILE A 227 15.39 1.99 -6.86
C ILE A 227 14.36 3.12 -6.93
N THR A 228 13.59 3.29 -5.86
CA THR A 228 12.57 4.34 -5.81
C THR A 228 13.17 5.72 -5.65
N ALA A 229 14.24 5.88 -4.85
CA ALA A 229 14.95 7.13 -4.69
C ALA A 229 15.48 7.65 -6.05
N ASP A 230 16.08 6.78 -6.85
CA ASP A 230 16.60 7.12 -8.18
C ASP A 230 15.48 7.52 -9.16
N LEU A 231 14.32 6.86 -9.08
CA LEU A 231 13.16 7.23 -9.89
C LEU A 231 12.63 8.62 -9.52
N PHE A 232 12.56 8.96 -8.23
CA PHE A 232 12.18 10.31 -7.79
C PHE A 232 13.14 11.38 -8.30
N LYS A 233 14.47 11.14 -8.23
CA LYS A 233 15.49 12.05 -8.76
C LYS A 233 15.37 12.22 -10.27
N ARG A 234 15.26 11.11 -11.03
CA ARG A 234 15.05 11.15 -12.49
C ARG A 234 13.81 11.95 -12.91
N LYS A 235 12.76 11.92 -12.09
CA LYS A 235 11.54 12.72 -12.30
C LYS A 235 11.61 14.12 -11.70
N LYS A 236 12.79 14.57 -11.26
CA LYS A 236 13.09 15.92 -10.75
C LYS A 236 12.26 16.32 -9.51
N LEU A 237 11.82 15.36 -8.71
CA LEU A 237 11.14 15.66 -7.45
C LEU A 237 12.10 16.12 -6.34
N ASP A 238 13.39 15.83 -6.48
CA ASP A 238 14.47 16.34 -5.63
C ASP A 238 14.59 17.87 -5.63
N LYS A 239 14.05 18.55 -6.68
CA LYS A 239 13.93 20.00 -6.72
C LYS A 239 12.94 20.60 -5.72
N THR A 240 11.99 19.78 -5.24
CA THR A 240 10.89 20.23 -4.36
C THR A 240 10.84 19.51 -3.03
N SER A 241 11.52 18.38 -2.89
CA SER A 241 11.52 17.53 -1.70
C SER A 241 12.90 16.92 -1.50
N LYS A 242 13.41 16.89 -0.27
CA LYS A 242 14.63 16.13 0.06
C LYS A 242 14.35 14.64 -0.02
N ILE A 243 15.13 13.88 -0.80
CA ILE A 243 14.96 12.44 -0.97
C ILE A 243 15.99 11.71 -0.11
N LEU A 244 15.53 10.81 0.76
CA LEU A 244 16.36 10.04 1.68
C LEU A 244 16.05 8.54 1.56
N ILE A 245 17.06 7.69 1.54
CA ILE A 245 16.89 6.23 1.53
C ILE A 245 16.85 5.76 2.99
N TYR A 246 15.64 5.58 3.53
CA TYR A 246 15.44 5.12 4.89
C TYR A 246 15.56 3.60 5.01
N GLY A 247 15.06 2.86 4.03
CA GLY A 247 14.96 1.41 4.06
C GLY A 247 13.58 0.90 4.47
N SER A 248 13.47 -0.40 4.72
CA SER A 248 12.22 -1.10 5.08
C SER A 248 12.50 -2.33 5.93
N ASP A 249 11.63 -2.62 6.91
CA ASP A 249 11.69 -3.86 7.69
C ASP A 249 11.34 -5.12 6.85
N LYS A 250 10.91 -4.95 5.60
CA LYS A 250 10.79 -6.02 4.60
C LYS A 250 12.15 -6.47 4.01
N PHE A 251 13.23 -5.84 4.45
CA PHE A 251 14.58 -6.27 4.07
C PHE A 251 14.88 -7.66 4.61
N THR A 252 15.35 -8.56 3.74
CA THR A 252 15.85 -9.89 4.08
C THR A 252 17.30 -10.03 3.67
N SER A 253 18.17 -10.47 4.60
CA SER A 253 19.61 -10.58 4.36
C SER A 253 20.03 -11.95 3.82
N LYS A 254 19.35 -13.01 4.24
CA LYS A 254 19.70 -14.40 3.93
C LYS A 254 18.95 -14.91 2.72
N ALA A 255 19.66 -15.58 1.81
CA ALA A 255 19.08 -16.31 0.71
C ALA A 255 19.24 -17.81 0.96
N HIS A 256 18.21 -18.57 0.63
CA HIS A 256 18.21 -20.01 0.69
C HIS A 256 18.50 -20.57 -0.71
N TYR A 257 19.34 -21.61 -0.80
CA TYR A 257 19.80 -22.16 -2.08
C TYR A 257 19.27 -23.58 -2.33
N ASN A 258 18.95 -24.33 -1.27
CA ASN A 258 18.46 -25.69 -1.37
C ASN A 258 16.92 -25.71 -1.30
N LEU A 259 16.29 -25.21 -2.37
CA LEU A 259 14.83 -25.17 -2.50
C LEU A 259 14.32 -26.37 -3.33
N PRO A 260 13.10 -26.89 -3.05
CA PRO A 260 12.54 -28.04 -3.76
C PRO A 260 12.43 -27.81 -5.27
N GLU A 261 13.05 -28.66 -6.08
CA GLU A 261 13.22 -28.46 -7.54
C GLU A 261 11.89 -28.32 -8.31
N LYS A 262 10.92 -29.18 -8.01
CA LYS A 262 9.64 -29.27 -8.75
C LYS A 262 8.50 -28.59 -7.97
N SER A 263 8.71 -27.31 -7.57
CA SER A 263 7.73 -26.57 -6.77
C SER A 263 7.62 -25.11 -7.18
N ILE A 264 6.39 -24.62 -7.27
CA ILE A 264 6.04 -23.31 -7.78
C ILE A 264 5.09 -22.61 -6.80
N LEU A 265 5.48 -21.45 -6.32
CA LEU A 265 4.62 -20.57 -5.53
C LEU A 265 3.92 -19.56 -6.44
N ILE A 266 2.62 -19.37 -6.24
CA ILE A 266 1.82 -18.42 -7.00
C ILE A 266 1.48 -17.25 -6.08
N LEU A 267 1.84 -16.04 -6.51
CA LEU A 267 1.72 -14.80 -5.75
C LEU A 267 0.76 -13.82 -6.45
N PRO A 268 -0.57 -13.97 -6.29
CA PRO A 268 -1.54 -13.02 -6.83
C PRO A 268 -1.51 -11.68 -6.09
N GLU A 269 -2.11 -10.67 -6.71
CA GLU A 269 -2.39 -9.37 -6.11
C GLU A 269 -3.68 -9.40 -5.28
N GLY A 270 -3.96 -8.31 -4.54
CA GLY A 270 -5.18 -8.13 -3.73
C GLY A 270 -6.45 -7.83 -4.54
N PHE A 271 -6.41 -7.93 -5.87
CA PHE A 271 -7.56 -7.68 -6.76
C PHE A 271 -8.15 -9.00 -7.26
N CYS A 272 -9.45 -9.20 -7.06
CA CYS A 272 -10.13 -10.44 -7.44
C CYS A 272 -9.91 -10.84 -8.91
N ASN A 273 -9.98 -9.89 -9.85
CA ASN A 273 -9.80 -10.18 -11.28
C ASN A 273 -8.38 -10.69 -11.57
N GLU A 274 -7.35 -10.06 -11.01
CA GLU A 274 -5.95 -10.47 -11.16
C GLU A 274 -5.70 -11.85 -10.53
N THR A 275 -6.30 -12.07 -9.36
CA THR A 275 -6.24 -13.38 -8.69
C THR A 275 -6.88 -14.47 -9.55
N ASN A 276 -8.03 -14.21 -10.17
CA ASN A 276 -8.71 -15.16 -11.05
C ASN A 276 -7.90 -15.47 -12.30
N ILE A 277 -7.26 -14.47 -12.91
CA ILE A 277 -6.39 -14.67 -14.08
C ILE A 277 -5.26 -15.66 -13.74
N LEU A 278 -4.57 -15.43 -12.61
CA LEU A 278 -3.50 -16.33 -12.16
C LEU A 278 -4.04 -17.71 -11.76
N PHE A 279 -5.19 -17.78 -11.11
CA PHE A 279 -5.77 -19.04 -10.69
C PHE A 279 -6.14 -19.92 -11.88
N ASN A 280 -6.81 -19.37 -12.89
CA ASN A 280 -7.15 -20.09 -14.12
C ASN A 280 -5.90 -20.57 -14.86
N PHE A 281 -4.87 -19.74 -14.94
CA PHE A 281 -3.58 -20.15 -15.49
C PHE A 281 -2.96 -21.31 -14.70
N CYS A 282 -3.05 -21.28 -13.37
CA CYS A 282 -2.48 -22.33 -12.52
C CYS A 282 -3.22 -23.66 -12.61
N ILE A 283 -4.56 -23.65 -12.75
CA ILE A 283 -5.33 -24.89 -13.02
C ILE A 283 -4.81 -25.55 -14.29
N LEU A 284 -4.71 -24.80 -15.38
CA LEU A 284 -4.21 -25.35 -16.64
C LEU A 284 -2.75 -25.81 -16.53
N ALA A 285 -1.89 -25.02 -15.85
CA ALA A 285 -0.48 -25.33 -15.69
C ALA A 285 -0.27 -26.59 -14.82
N SER A 286 -1.01 -26.74 -13.73
CA SER A 286 -0.90 -27.91 -12.85
C SER A 286 -1.39 -29.19 -13.51
N THR A 287 -2.42 -29.13 -14.35
CA THR A 287 -2.86 -30.28 -15.19
C THR A 287 -1.80 -30.67 -16.20
N TYR A 288 -1.14 -29.68 -16.83
CA TYR A 288 -0.11 -29.92 -17.87
C TYR A 288 1.25 -30.36 -17.30
N LEU A 289 1.54 -30.03 -16.03
CA LEU A 289 2.79 -30.31 -15.34
C LEU A 289 2.52 -31.11 -14.05
N PRO A 290 2.10 -32.39 -14.16
CA PRO A 290 1.68 -33.19 -13.00
C PRO A 290 2.80 -33.44 -11.98
N ASP A 291 4.06 -33.43 -12.42
CA ASP A 291 5.23 -33.61 -11.55
C ASP A 291 5.55 -32.40 -10.68
N PHE A 292 4.98 -31.22 -10.94
CA PHE A 292 5.22 -30.02 -10.17
C PHE A 292 4.13 -29.80 -9.13
N LYS A 293 4.53 -29.38 -7.92
CA LYS A 293 3.61 -28.89 -6.88
C LYS A 293 3.41 -27.40 -7.03
N PHE A 294 2.14 -26.98 -7.05
CA PHE A 294 1.76 -25.57 -7.14
C PHE A 294 1.15 -25.11 -5.82
N TYR A 295 1.72 -24.08 -5.18
CA TYR A 295 1.21 -23.48 -3.95
C TYR A 295 0.57 -22.13 -4.29
N PHE A 296 -0.75 -22.08 -4.29
CA PHE A 296 -1.51 -20.85 -4.56
C PHE A 296 -1.77 -20.09 -3.28
N ARG A 297 -1.07 -18.98 -3.07
CA ARG A 297 -1.20 -18.17 -1.87
C ARG A 297 -2.13 -16.99 -2.10
N LEU A 298 -3.34 -17.02 -1.55
CA LEU A 298 -4.27 -15.90 -1.62
C LEU A 298 -3.71 -14.66 -0.92
N HIS A 299 -3.95 -13.50 -1.51
CA HIS A 299 -3.62 -12.24 -0.87
C HIS A 299 -4.46 -12.05 0.41
N PRO A 300 -3.92 -11.45 1.50
CA PRO A 300 -4.64 -11.28 2.78
C PRO A 300 -5.98 -10.55 2.71
N LEU A 301 -6.21 -9.75 1.66
CA LEU A 301 -7.49 -9.07 1.40
C LEU A 301 -8.56 -9.99 0.79
N ILE A 302 -8.21 -11.21 0.38
CA ILE A 302 -9.12 -12.15 -0.28
C ILE A 302 -9.38 -13.32 0.67
N LYS A 303 -10.62 -13.45 1.13
CA LYS A 303 -11.03 -14.57 1.97
C LYS A 303 -11.14 -15.84 1.15
N LYS A 304 -10.53 -16.94 1.62
CA LYS A 304 -10.50 -18.24 0.93
C LYS A 304 -11.89 -18.75 0.60
N ASN A 305 -12.80 -18.76 1.56
CA ASN A 305 -14.16 -19.26 1.36
C ASN A 305 -14.94 -18.45 0.33
N ASP A 306 -14.80 -17.11 0.36
CA ASP A 306 -15.45 -16.23 -0.61
C ASP A 306 -14.87 -16.44 -2.02
N PHE A 307 -13.55 -16.67 -2.11
CA PHE A 307 -12.86 -16.96 -3.37
C PHE A 307 -13.32 -18.28 -3.98
N ILE A 308 -13.36 -19.35 -3.20
CA ILE A 308 -13.79 -20.69 -3.63
C ILE A 308 -15.26 -20.65 -4.10
N LYS A 309 -16.15 -20.07 -3.28
CA LYS A 309 -17.58 -19.93 -3.61
C LYS A 309 -17.81 -19.11 -4.88
N LYS A 310 -17.15 -17.97 -5.02
CA LYS A 310 -17.32 -17.06 -6.16
C LYS A 310 -16.87 -17.67 -7.48
N ASN A 311 -15.83 -18.49 -7.45
CA ASN A 311 -15.30 -19.13 -8.66
C ASN A 311 -15.90 -20.51 -8.93
N CYS A 312 -16.93 -20.93 -8.16
CA CYS A 312 -17.60 -22.24 -8.29
C CYS A 312 -16.59 -23.40 -8.38
N ILE A 313 -15.53 -23.33 -7.55
CA ILE A 313 -14.45 -24.32 -7.59
C ILE A 313 -14.95 -25.64 -7.02
N GLN A 314 -15.31 -26.57 -7.88
CA GLN A 314 -15.75 -27.91 -7.51
C GLN A 314 -14.58 -28.89 -7.36
N LYS A 315 -13.61 -28.79 -8.26
CA LYS A 315 -12.43 -29.67 -8.27
C LYS A 315 -11.19 -28.87 -8.74
N ILE A 316 -10.10 -29.02 -8.01
CA ILE A 316 -8.78 -28.52 -8.42
C ILE A 316 -7.85 -29.73 -8.59
N PRO A 317 -6.86 -29.66 -9.48
CA PRO A 317 -5.84 -30.71 -9.60
C PRO A 317 -5.15 -30.99 -8.27
N ASP A 318 -4.84 -32.26 -7.98
CA ASP A 318 -4.28 -32.67 -6.67
C ASP A 318 -2.92 -32.03 -6.37
N ASN A 319 -2.18 -31.66 -7.38
CA ASN A 319 -0.90 -30.98 -7.29
C ASN A 319 -1.02 -29.44 -7.17
N LEU A 320 -2.25 -28.87 -7.13
CA LEU A 320 -2.52 -27.44 -6.90
C LEU A 320 -3.11 -27.23 -5.49
N ILE A 321 -2.32 -26.66 -4.59
CA ILE A 321 -2.66 -26.50 -3.18
C ILE A 321 -2.96 -25.03 -2.90
N ILE A 322 -4.15 -24.69 -2.37
CA ILE A 322 -4.42 -23.34 -1.85
C ILE A 322 -3.76 -23.24 -0.47
N SER A 323 -2.65 -22.49 -0.40
CA SER A 323 -1.82 -22.42 0.80
C SER A 323 -2.52 -21.73 1.98
N ASN A 324 -2.33 -22.32 3.18
CA ASN A 324 -2.67 -21.72 4.48
C ASN A 324 -1.41 -21.48 5.33
N ASN A 325 -0.22 -21.72 4.79
CA ASN A 325 1.05 -21.57 5.50
C ASN A 325 1.38 -20.10 5.82
N THR A 326 2.43 -19.88 6.61
CA THR A 326 3.10 -18.59 6.66
C THR A 326 3.78 -18.28 5.32
N LEU A 327 4.07 -17.03 5.03
CA LEU A 327 4.76 -16.65 3.79
C LEU A 327 6.15 -17.27 3.69
N GLU A 328 6.87 -17.30 4.80
CA GLU A 328 8.20 -17.89 4.89
C GLU A 328 8.18 -19.39 4.58
N LYS A 329 7.19 -20.12 5.13
CA LYS A 329 7.02 -21.54 4.84
C LYS A 329 6.69 -21.82 3.38
N ASP A 330 5.90 -20.97 2.74
CA ASP A 330 5.64 -21.08 1.30
C ASP A 330 6.90 -20.82 0.47
N PHE A 331 7.78 -19.91 0.91
CA PHE A 331 9.08 -19.69 0.27
C PHE A 331 9.99 -20.92 0.41
N GLU A 332 10.09 -21.52 1.61
CA GLU A 332 10.86 -22.73 1.84
C GLU A 332 10.41 -23.91 0.99
N ASN A 333 9.11 -24.01 0.72
CA ASN A 333 8.51 -25.10 -0.05
C ASN A 333 8.57 -24.88 -1.57
N SER A 334 9.20 -23.82 -2.06
CA SER A 334 9.09 -23.47 -3.48
C SER A 334 10.42 -23.00 -4.07
N LYS A 335 10.70 -23.41 -5.31
CA LYS A 335 11.86 -22.96 -6.09
C LYS A 335 11.53 -21.78 -7.00
N TYR A 336 10.36 -21.79 -7.60
CA TYR A 336 9.90 -20.76 -8.54
C TYR A 336 8.76 -19.93 -7.92
N ALA A 337 8.63 -18.69 -8.35
CA ALA A 337 7.51 -17.83 -7.98
C ALA A 337 6.85 -17.23 -9.22
N ILE A 338 5.60 -17.63 -9.53
CA ILE A 338 4.80 -17.02 -10.60
C ILE A 338 4.00 -15.87 -10.01
N TYR A 339 4.06 -14.71 -10.67
CA TYR A 339 3.40 -13.49 -10.22
C TYR A 339 2.99 -12.61 -11.41
N ARG A 340 2.18 -11.57 -11.13
CA ARG A 340 1.86 -10.49 -12.07
C ARG A 340 2.37 -9.15 -11.54
N GLY A 341 1.74 -8.52 -10.55
CA GLY A 341 2.14 -7.25 -9.95
C GLY A 341 2.41 -7.31 -8.45
N SER A 342 2.44 -8.50 -7.87
CA SER A 342 2.61 -8.68 -6.43
C SER A 342 3.95 -8.15 -5.91
N ALA A 343 3.90 -7.33 -4.84
CA ALA A 343 5.08 -6.83 -4.15
C ALA A 343 5.91 -7.94 -3.49
N THR A 344 5.25 -9.03 -3.09
CA THR A 344 5.84 -10.19 -2.41
C THR A 344 6.92 -10.88 -3.26
N ILE A 345 6.91 -10.66 -4.59
CA ILE A 345 7.97 -11.20 -5.46
C ILE A 345 9.36 -10.68 -5.09
N ILE A 346 9.47 -9.45 -4.58
CA ILE A 346 10.74 -8.89 -4.14
C ILE A 346 11.30 -9.69 -2.95
N GLU A 347 10.42 -10.04 -2.01
CA GLU A 347 10.76 -10.84 -0.83
C GLU A 347 11.09 -12.28 -1.25
N ALA A 348 10.30 -12.89 -2.13
CA ALA A 348 10.53 -14.23 -2.67
C ALA A 348 11.89 -14.35 -3.36
N VAL A 349 12.27 -13.38 -4.21
CA VAL A 349 13.57 -13.37 -4.89
C VAL A 349 14.72 -13.17 -3.90
N ASN A 350 14.55 -12.32 -2.90
CA ASN A 350 15.54 -12.13 -1.84
C ASN A 350 15.74 -13.41 -1.02
N PHE A 351 14.67 -14.17 -0.77
CA PHE A 351 14.72 -15.47 -0.13
C PHE A 351 15.44 -16.53 -0.97
N GLY A 352 15.35 -16.46 -2.30
CA GLY A 352 16.06 -17.39 -3.19
C GLY A 352 15.23 -17.92 -4.37
N LEU A 353 13.93 -17.61 -4.41
CA LEU A 353 13.06 -18.11 -5.47
C LEU A 353 13.40 -17.47 -6.83
N ILE A 354 13.15 -18.23 -7.88
CA ILE A 354 13.31 -17.79 -9.27
C ILE A 354 12.01 -17.13 -9.73
N PRO A 355 12.02 -15.84 -10.09
CA PRO A 355 10.80 -15.14 -10.49
C PRO A 355 10.36 -15.51 -11.90
N ILE A 356 9.06 -15.71 -12.11
CA ILE A 356 8.42 -15.94 -13.42
C ILE A 356 7.22 -14.98 -13.54
N TYR A 357 7.36 -13.95 -14.35
CA TYR A 357 6.30 -12.97 -14.60
C TYR A 357 5.31 -13.50 -15.63
N TYR A 358 4.06 -13.68 -15.24
CA TYR A 358 2.98 -14.03 -16.15
C TYR A 358 2.29 -12.78 -16.70
N SER A 359 2.25 -12.62 -18.03
CA SER A 359 1.58 -11.51 -18.70
C SER A 359 0.60 -12.02 -19.76
N GLN A 360 -0.53 -11.34 -19.90
CA GLN A 360 -1.44 -11.55 -21.01
C GLN A 360 -1.02 -10.71 -22.23
N LYS A 361 -1.52 -11.05 -23.41
CA LYS A 361 -1.32 -10.22 -24.62
C LYS A 361 -1.98 -8.84 -24.44
N ASN A 362 -1.34 -7.81 -24.98
CA ASN A 362 -1.89 -6.44 -25.06
C ASN A 362 -2.25 -5.79 -23.69
N GLU A 363 -1.60 -6.18 -22.60
CA GLU A 363 -1.78 -5.55 -21.30
C GLU A 363 -0.62 -4.64 -20.94
N ILE A 364 -0.91 -3.65 -20.08
CA ILE A 364 0.13 -2.81 -19.47
C ILE A 364 0.82 -3.63 -18.38
N SER A 365 2.15 -3.70 -18.44
CA SER A 365 2.94 -4.42 -17.43
C SER A 365 2.92 -3.70 -16.07
N PHE A 366 2.57 -4.46 -15.02
CA PHE A 366 2.70 -4.05 -13.61
C PHE A 366 3.87 -4.75 -12.92
N ASN A 367 4.80 -5.29 -13.69
CA ASN A 367 5.96 -6.01 -13.18
C ASN A 367 6.89 -5.11 -12.37
N PRO A 368 7.12 -5.37 -11.07
CA PRO A 368 8.12 -4.64 -10.28
C PRO A 368 9.55 -4.96 -10.73
N LEU A 369 9.76 -6.15 -11.33
CA LEU A 369 11.05 -6.56 -11.92
C LEU A 369 11.15 -6.16 -13.40
N PHE A 370 10.65 -4.99 -13.77
CA PHE A 370 10.54 -4.53 -15.17
C PHE A 370 11.87 -4.47 -15.93
N LYS A 371 13.01 -4.37 -15.23
CA LYS A 371 14.34 -4.46 -15.85
C LYS A 371 14.66 -5.87 -16.36
N PHE A 372 13.98 -6.89 -15.85
CA PHE A 372 14.16 -8.31 -16.18
C PHE A 372 12.97 -8.90 -16.92
N GLU A 373 12.09 -8.06 -17.44
CA GLU A 373 10.87 -8.47 -18.17
C GLU A 373 11.17 -8.98 -19.58
N LYS A 374 11.96 -10.05 -19.65
CA LYS A 374 12.37 -10.75 -20.89
C LYS A 374 12.37 -12.25 -20.65
N LYS A 375 12.28 -13.05 -21.73
CA LYS A 375 12.52 -14.49 -21.62
C LYS A 375 13.89 -14.76 -21.00
N PRO A 376 14.03 -15.74 -20.12
CA PRO A 376 13.01 -16.72 -19.69
C PRO A 376 12.15 -16.27 -18.51
N PHE A 377 12.30 -15.09 -17.94
CA PHE A 377 11.57 -14.64 -16.75
C PHE A 377 10.16 -14.11 -17.05
N LYS A 378 9.78 -13.99 -18.33
CA LYS A 378 8.44 -13.58 -18.76
C LYS A 378 7.81 -14.71 -19.57
N ILE A 379 6.59 -15.10 -19.17
CA ILE A 379 5.77 -16.10 -19.83
C ILE A 379 4.40 -15.55 -20.20
N GLN A 380 3.77 -16.12 -21.25
CA GLN A 380 2.42 -15.77 -21.67
C GLN A 380 1.48 -16.99 -21.75
N ASN A 381 2.05 -18.20 -21.74
CA ASN A 381 1.31 -19.45 -21.87
C ASN A 381 2.06 -20.61 -21.21
N ILE A 382 1.44 -21.80 -21.19
CA ILE A 382 2.00 -23.01 -20.56
C ILE A 382 3.26 -23.48 -21.27
N LYS A 383 3.35 -23.36 -22.61
CA LYS A 383 4.53 -23.74 -23.37
C LYS A 383 5.75 -22.90 -22.94
N ASP A 384 5.56 -21.58 -22.77
CA ASP A 384 6.60 -20.70 -22.23
C ASP A 384 7.02 -21.12 -20.83
N LEU A 385 6.06 -21.47 -19.94
CA LEU A 385 6.34 -21.96 -18.60
C LEU A 385 7.19 -23.23 -18.63
N ASN A 386 6.74 -24.25 -19.38
CA ASN A 386 7.47 -25.52 -19.50
C ASN A 386 8.91 -25.31 -20.01
N ASN A 387 9.09 -24.46 -21.02
CA ASN A 387 10.41 -24.12 -21.51
C ASN A 387 11.27 -23.40 -20.45
N THR A 388 10.68 -22.51 -19.65
CA THR A 388 11.35 -21.80 -18.58
C THR A 388 11.82 -22.74 -17.47
N LEU A 389 11.00 -23.73 -17.09
CA LEU A 389 11.30 -24.69 -16.03
C LEU A 389 12.44 -25.66 -16.38
N LYS A 390 12.70 -25.86 -17.67
CA LYS A 390 13.83 -26.69 -18.17
C LYS A 390 15.17 -25.95 -18.18
N ILE A 391 15.19 -24.63 -17.92
CA ILE A 391 16.40 -23.84 -17.98
C ILE A 391 17.19 -23.98 -16.68
N ASN A 392 18.46 -24.33 -16.82
CA ASN A 392 19.43 -24.18 -15.75
C ASN A 392 19.88 -22.71 -15.68
N PHE A 393 19.35 -21.97 -14.68
CA PHE A 393 19.62 -20.54 -14.52
C PHE A 393 21.05 -20.31 -14.01
N LYS A 394 21.85 -19.58 -14.78
CA LYS A 394 23.22 -19.18 -14.35
C LYS A 394 23.16 -18.37 -13.05
N HIS A 395 24.02 -18.72 -12.09
CA HIS A 395 24.12 -18.05 -10.80
C HIS A 395 24.30 -16.53 -10.91
N GLU A 396 25.07 -16.06 -11.87
CA GLU A 396 25.29 -14.63 -12.11
C GLU A 396 24.00 -13.88 -12.42
N LYS A 397 23.13 -14.46 -13.25
CA LYS A 397 21.85 -13.85 -13.63
C LYS A 397 20.90 -13.73 -12.42
N LEU A 398 20.83 -14.79 -11.61
CA LEU A 398 20.04 -14.78 -10.37
C LEU A 398 20.60 -13.80 -9.34
N ARG A 399 21.93 -13.68 -9.24
CA ARG A 399 22.59 -12.70 -8.39
C ARG A 399 22.26 -11.26 -8.80
N LYS A 400 22.21 -10.95 -10.10
CA LYS A 400 21.82 -9.63 -10.61
C LYS A 400 20.36 -9.28 -10.26
N ILE A 401 19.44 -10.23 -10.42
CA ILE A 401 18.02 -10.01 -10.05
C ILE A 401 17.89 -9.80 -8.54
N ARG A 402 18.56 -10.62 -7.74
CA ARG A 402 18.56 -10.47 -6.27
C ARG A 402 19.16 -9.14 -5.82
N GLY A 403 20.26 -8.69 -6.41
CA GLY A 403 20.84 -7.38 -6.15
C GLY A 403 19.86 -6.24 -6.43
N TYR A 404 19.10 -6.36 -7.53
CA TYR A 404 18.02 -5.42 -7.85
C TYR A 404 16.89 -5.44 -6.80
N CYS A 405 16.44 -6.63 -6.36
CA CYS A 405 15.42 -6.76 -5.33
C CYS A 405 15.87 -6.18 -3.98
N ARG A 406 17.13 -6.41 -3.58
CA ARG A 406 17.73 -5.81 -2.38
C ARG A 406 17.77 -4.28 -2.43
N SER A 407 17.80 -3.70 -3.62
CA SER A 407 17.74 -2.24 -3.80
C SER A 407 16.33 -1.67 -3.74
N PHE A 408 15.28 -2.51 -3.75
CA PHE A 408 13.91 -2.10 -3.46
C PHE A 408 13.66 -1.93 -1.97
N PHE A 409 14.07 -2.93 -1.18
CA PHE A 409 13.93 -2.93 0.28
C PHE A 409 15.31 -3.05 0.90
N GLN A 410 15.89 -1.91 1.28
CA GLN A 410 17.18 -1.85 1.96
C GLN A 410 16.98 -1.93 3.48
N GLN A 411 18.04 -2.28 4.18
CA GLN A 411 18.02 -2.29 5.64
C GLN A 411 17.69 -0.89 6.18
N PRO A 412 16.79 -0.77 7.18
CA PRO A 412 16.48 0.51 7.77
C PRO A 412 17.69 1.22 8.35
N ASN A 413 17.91 2.46 7.93
CA ASN A 413 19.04 3.28 8.32
C ASN A 413 18.69 4.21 9.47
N SER A 414 19.07 3.83 10.69
CA SER A 414 18.85 4.66 11.89
C SER A 414 19.62 5.99 11.86
N GLY A 415 20.70 6.08 11.09
CA GLY A 415 21.44 7.34 10.87
C GLY A 415 20.59 8.41 10.20
N ILE A 416 19.67 8.02 9.32
CA ILE A 416 18.71 8.95 8.69
C ILE A 416 17.78 9.54 9.76
N ILE A 417 17.23 8.71 10.66
CA ILE A 417 16.43 9.19 11.79
C ILE A 417 17.23 10.19 12.63
N LYS A 418 18.48 9.82 13.00
CA LYS A 418 19.36 10.71 13.75
C LYS A 418 19.60 12.04 13.02
N SER A 419 19.85 12.01 11.72
CA SER A 419 20.11 13.23 10.94
C SER A 419 18.89 14.14 10.79
N LEU A 420 17.68 13.58 10.74
CA LEU A 420 16.44 14.33 10.66
C LEU A 420 16.14 15.11 11.95
N PHE A 421 16.56 14.58 13.09
CA PHE A 421 16.23 15.10 14.42
C PHE A 421 17.42 15.66 15.20
N LYS A 422 18.66 15.55 14.67
CA LYS A 422 19.77 16.36 15.18
C LYS A 422 19.40 17.82 14.96
N LYS A 423 19.12 18.53 16.05
CA LYS A 423 18.88 19.95 16.05
C LYS A 423 20.00 20.69 15.32
N LYS A 424 19.58 21.59 14.47
CA LYS A 424 20.30 22.82 14.26
C LYS A 424 20.39 23.60 15.57
#